data_9b94e386a93c0e27906de75406f10db4
#
_entry.id   9b94e386a93c0e27906de75406f10db4
#
_cell.length_a   1.000
_cell.length_b   1.000
_cell.length_c   1.000
_cell.angle_alpha   90.00
_cell.angle_beta   90.00
_cell.angle_gamma   90.00
#
_symmetry.space_group_name_H-M   'P 1'
#
loop_
_entity.id
_entity.type
_entity.pdbx_description
1 polymer ?
#
loop_
_entity_poly.entity_id
_entity_poly.type
_entity_poly.pdbx_seq_one_letter_code
_entity_poly.pdbx_strand_id
1 'polypeptide(L)'
;YHAGPYEAPTGGYARFFHDAGHTIALPRFTGRDAPMTFAHFSDPYADSDLEVGPFGMLQPATEAEPVTPDVLFVPLIGFTPALDRLGQGSGHYDRWLAEHPPRLAVGLAWDVQACDTLPTEPHDQRLDGVITPTRMYGPN
;
A
#
# COMPACT_ATOMS: atom_id res chain seq x y z
N TYR A 1 1.04 -3.73 -0.34
CA TYR A 1 0.51 -4.06 0.98
C TYR A 1 -0.25 -5.38 0.96
N HIS A 2 -0.45 -5.95 2.13
CA HIS A 2 -1.27 -7.14 2.32
C HIS A 2 -2.65 -6.69 2.79
N ALA A 3 -3.67 -6.90 1.97
CA ALA A 3 -5.01 -6.34 2.20
C ALA A 3 -5.67 -6.93 3.45
N GLY A 4 -6.27 -6.05 4.25
CA GLY A 4 -7.18 -6.44 5.33
C GLY A 4 -8.55 -6.84 4.78
N PRO A 5 -9.48 -7.29 5.66
CA PRO A 5 -10.75 -7.89 5.23
C PRO A 5 -11.69 -6.93 4.50
N TYR A 6 -11.55 -5.61 4.70
CA TYR A 6 -12.41 -4.60 4.08
C TYR A 6 -11.72 -3.81 2.98
N GLU A 7 -10.43 -4.05 2.76
CA GLU A 7 -9.67 -3.40 1.70
C GLU A 7 -9.80 -4.17 0.39
N ALA A 8 -9.60 -3.48 -0.74
CA ALA A 8 -9.55 -4.13 -2.04
C ALA A 8 -8.42 -5.17 -2.07
N PRO A 9 -8.66 -6.40 -2.54
CA PRO A 9 -7.67 -7.47 -2.44
C PRO A 9 -6.44 -7.20 -3.30
N THR A 10 -5.26 -7.55 -2.77
CA THR A 10 -3.96 -7.31 -3.40
C THR A 10 -3.25 -8.59 -3.83
N GLY A 11 -3.73 -9.76 -3.38
CA GLY A 11 -3.06 -11.04 -3.65
C GLY A 11 -2.90 -11.34 -5.14
N GLY A 12 -3.90 -11.03 -5.96
CA GLY A 12 -3.84 -11.21 -7.40
C GLY A 12 -2.77 -10.36 -8.07
N TYR A 13 -2.61 -9.11 -7.63
CA TYR A 13 -1.56 -8.21 -8.11
C TYR A 13 -0.18 -8.73 -7.72
N ALA A 14 0.00 -9.17 -6.47
CA ALA A 14 1.27 -9.70 -6.02
C ALA A 14 1.69 -10.92 -6.84
N ARG A 15 0.79 -11.86 -7.06
CA ARG A 15 1.05 -13.05 -7.88
C ARG A 15 1.35 -12.70 -9.34
N PHE A 16 0.58 -11.80 -9.92
CA PHE A 16 0.78 -11.36 -11.31
C PHE A 16 2.18 -10.77 -11.51
N PHE A 17 2.58 -9.83 -10.67
CA PHE A 17 3.89 -9.19 -10.81
C PHE A 17 5.04 -10.14 -10.45
N HIS A 18 4.84 -11.01 -9.48
CA HIS A 18 5.83 -12.06 -9.16
C HIS A 18 6.08 -12.96 -10.37
N ASP A 19 5.01 -13.44 -11.00
CA ASP A 19 5.12 -14.33 -12.15
C ASP A 19 5.72 -13.63 -13.38
N ALA A 20 5.58 -12.31 -13.47
CA ALA A 20 6.21 -11.49 -14.50
C ALA A 20 7.69 -11.18 -14.22
N GLY A 21 8.25 -11.65 -13.11
CA GLY A 21 9.66 -11.48 -12.77
C GLY A 21 9.99 -10.26 -11.91
N HIS A 22 8.99 -9.56 -11.40
CA HIS A 22 9.20 -8.43 -10.51
C HIS A 22 9.45 -8.88 -9.06
N THR A 23 10.30 -8.15 -8.36
CA THR A 23 10.46 -8.31 -6.91
C THR A 23 9.26 -7.72 -6.20
N ILE A 24 8.64 -8.51 -5.33
CA ILE A 24 7.50 -8.08 -4.52
C ILE A 24 7.98 -7.76 -3.12
N ALA A 25 7.49 -6.64 -2.58
CA ALA A 25 7.75 -6.23 -1.21
C ALA A 25 6.43 -5.96 -0.49
N LEU A 26 6.43 -6.19 0.82
CA LEU A 26 5.32 -5.83 1.70
C LEU A 26 5.82 -4.92 2.80
N PRO A 27 4.93 -4.08 3.36
CA PRO A 27 5.29 -3.22 4.48
C PRO A 27 5.55 -4.04 5.74
N ARG A 28 6.52 -3.57 6.52
CA ARG A 28 6.86 -4.13 7.81
C ARG A 28 6.78 -3.04 8.87
N PHE A 29 6.02 -3.32 9.92
CA PHE A 29 5.80 -2.41 11.03
C PHE A 29 6.46 -2.94 12.29
N THR A 30 7.03 -2.04 13.10
CA THR A 30 7.56 -2.38 14.42
C THR A 30 6.79 -1.71 15.54
N GLY A 31 5.95 -0.74 15.22
CA GLY A 31 5.09 -0.03 16.15
C GLY A 31 4.44 1.18 15.49
N ARG A 32 3.54 1.83 16.22
CA ARG A 32 2.79 2.98 15.70
C ARG A 32 3.68 4.19 15.40
N ASP A 33 4.67 4.45 16.27
CA ASP A 33 5.52 5.62 16.17
C ASP A 33 6.85 5.35 15.46
N ALA A 34 7.15 4.08 15.17
CA ALA A 34 8.34 3.70 14.44
C ALA A 34 8.10 3.81 12.92
N PRO A 35 9.12 4.20 12.13
CA PRO A 35 8.99 4.23 10.68
C PRO A 35 8.65 2.85 10.10
N MET A 36 7.72 2.83 9.14
CA MET A 36 7.44 1.67 8.32
C MET A 36 8.61 1.41 7.37
N THR A 37 8.91 0.14 7.13
CA THR A 37 9.87 -0.28 6.11
C THR A 37 9.20 -1.26 5.15
N PHE A 38 9.88 -1.58 4.05
CA PHE A 38 9.43 -2.61 3.12
C PHE A 38 10.48 -3.70 3.05
N ALA A 39 10.03 -4.93 2.90
CA ALA A 39 10.91 -6.09 2.79
C ALA A 39 10.38 -7.08 1.76
N HIS A 40 11.29 -7.90 1.25
CA HIS A 40 11.01 -8.88 0.20
C HIS A 40 9.94 -9.88 0.63
N PHE A 41 8.97 -10.09 -0.26
CA PHE A 41 7.90 -11.07 -0.13
C PHE A 41 8.09 -12.11 -1.24
N SER A 42 8.62 -13.28 -0.90
CA SER A 42 9.04 -14.28 -1.89
C SER A 42 7.96 -15.28 -2.26
N ASP A 43 6.89 -15.41 -1.45
CA ASP A 43 5.88 -16.45 -1.63
C ASP A 43 4.46 -15.89 -1.64
N PRO A 44 4.03 -15.23 -2.74
CA PRO A 44 2.70 -14.63 -2.83
C PRO A 44 1.57 -15.65 -3.01
N TYR A 45 1.88 -16.93 -3.15
CA TYR A 45 0.90 -17.99 -3.28
C TYR A 45 0.52 -18.64 -1.94
N ALA A 46 1.49 -18.81 -1.03
CA ALA A 46 1.28 -19.51 0.23
C ALA A 46 1.59 -18.69 1.48
N ASP A 47 2.12 -17.46 1.33
CA ASP A 47 2.47 -16.56 2.44
C ASP A 47 3.44 -17.20 3.46
N SER A 48 4.28 -18.14 3.02
CA SER A 48 5.11 -18.95 3.92
C SER A 48 6.24 -18.17 4.60
N ASP A 49 6.62 -17.00 4.06
CA ASP A 49 7.66 -16.14 4.59
C ASP A 49 7.13 -14.96 5.42
N LEU A 50 5.86 -14.99 5.78
CA LEU A 50 5.23 -13.94 6.57
C LEU A 50 5.06 -14.36 8.04
N GLU A 51 5.04 -13.34 8.91
CA GLU A 51 4.75 -13.48 10.33
C GLU A 51 3.70 -12.45 10.75
N VAL A 52 3.10 -12.63 11.93
CA VAL A 52 2.13 -11.67 12.47
C VAL A 52 2.89 -10.47 13.03
N GLY A 53 2.56 -9.28 12.56
CA GLY A 53 3.14 -8.03 13.02
C GLY A 53 2.39 -7.43 14.22
N PRO A 54 2.86 -6.25 14.69
CA PRO A 54 2.31 -5.61 15.91
C PRO A 54 0.85 -5.17 15.78
N PHE A 55 0.33 -5.04 14.56
CA PHE A 55 -1.07 -4.66 14.31
C PHE A 55 -1.95 -5.86 13.96
N GLY A 56 -1.47 -7.09 14.16
CA GLY A 56 -2.24 -8.31 13.90
C GLY A 56 -2.31 -8.72 12.43
N MET A 57 -1.60 -8.03 11.55
CA MET A 57 -1.56 -8.33 10.12
C MET A 57 -0.28 -9.06 9.77
N LEU A 58 -0.33 -9.86 8.68
CA LEU A 58 0.84 -10.55 8.17
C LEU A 58 1.81 -9.56 7.53
N GLN A 59 3.09 -9.78 7.81
CA GLN A 59 4.18 -8.96 7.26
C GLN A 59 5.45 -9.82 7.10
N PRO A 60 6.43 -9.35 6.31
CA PRO A 60 7.70 -10.05 6.17
C PRO A 60 8.41 -10.21 7.52
N ALA A 61 9.09 -11.33 7.69
CA ALA A 61 9.88 -11.61 8.89
C ALA A 61 11.04 -10.62 9.04
N THR A 62 11.60 -10.54 10.24
CA THR A 62 12.69 -9.60 10.56
C THR A 62 13.92 -9.80 9.68
N GLU A 63 14.22 -11.03 9.29
CA GLU A 63 15.36 -11.37 8.46
C GLU A 63 15.13 -11.18 6.96
N ALA A 64 13.94 -10.84 6.53
CA ALA A 64 13.65 -10.58 5.13
C ALA A 64 14.45 -9.38 4.60
N GLU A 65 14.89 -9.46 3.36
CA GLU A 65 15.73 -8.43 2.74
C GLU A 65 14.97 -7.11 2.61
N PRO A 66 15.54 -5.98 3.09
CA PRO A 66 14.91 -4.66 2.88
C PRO A 66 14.82 -4.30 1.41
N VAL A 67 13.71 -3.67 1.01
CA VAL A 67 13.46 -3.23 -0.36
C VAL A 67 12.90 -1.81 -0.34
N THR A 68 13.34 -0.97 -1.26
CA THR A 68 12.71 0.33 -1.52
C THR A 68 11.89 0.22 -2.81
N PRO A 69 10.55 0.22 -2.73
CA PRO A 69 9.71 0.02 -3.92
C PRO A 69 9.81 1.16 -4.94
N ASP A 70 9.85 0.83 -6.22
CA ASP A 70 9.71 1.80 -7.31
C ASP A 70 8.25 2.13 -7.59
N VAL A 71 7.39 1.14 -7.50
CA VAL A 71 5.94 1.27 -7.63
C VAL A 71 5.31 0.82 -6.32
N LEU A 72 4.50 1.67 -5.74
CA LEU A 72 3.87 1.41 -4.45
C LEU A 72 2.37 1.38 -4.60
N PHE A 73 1.77 0.26 -4.23
CA PHE A 73 0.32 0.20 -4.03
C PHE A 73 0.00 0.61 -2.60
N VAL A 74 -0.92 1.55 -2.45
CA VAL A 74 -1.19 2.21 -1.18
C VAL A 74 -2.60 1.87 -0.70
N PRO A 75 -2.76 1.37 0.53
CA PRO A 75 -4.10 1.12 1.09
C PRO A 75 -4.81 2.42 1.38
N LEU A 76 -6.15 2.40 1.34
CA LEU A 76 -6.96 3.58 1.64
C LEU A 76 -8.32 3.19 2.22
N ILE A 77 -8.91 4.14 2.94
CA ILE A 77 -10.30 4.09 3.38
C ILE A 77 -11.19 4.83 2.39
N GLY A 78 -10.71 5.94 1.84
CA GLY A 78 -11.39 6.74 0.85
C GLY A 78 -10.43 7.52 -0.02
N PHE A 79 -10.92 7.99 -1.16
CA PHE A 79 -10.15 8.80 -2.08
C PHE A 79 -11.07 9.78 -2.84
N THR A 80 -10.47 10.80 -3.43
CA THR A 80 -11.19 11.74 -4.32
C THR A 80 -10.70 11.61 -5.76
N PRO A 81 -11.48 12.08 -6.75
CA PRO A 81 -11.00 12.17 -8.14
C PRO A 81 -9.75 13.04 -8.32
N ALA A 82 -9.47 13.94 -7.37
CA ALA A 82 -8.24 14.73 -7.33
C ALA A 82 -7.06 13.97 -6.74
N LEU A 83 -7.25 12.67 -6.39
CA LEU A 83 -6.23 11.76 -5.86
C LEU A 83 -5.80 12.04 -4.41
N ASP A 84 -6.63 12.76 -3.66
CA ASP A 84 -6.50 12.83 -2.22
C ASP A 84 -6.86 11.48 -1.61
N ARG A 85 -6.21 11.13 -0.52
CA ARG A 85 -6.35 9.82 0.11
C ARG A 85 -6.61 9.97 1.61
N LEU A 86 -7.56 9.18 2.12
CA LEU A 86 -7.77 8.99 3.55
C LEU A 86 -7.24 7.60 3.95
N GLY A 87 -6.26 7.58 4.85
CA GLY A 87 -5.73 6.37 5.44
C GLY A 87 -6.31 6.08 6.82
N GLN A 88 -5.75 5.09 7.51
CA GLN A 88 -6.27 4.63 8.81
C GLN A 88 -5.79 5.46 10.00
N GLY A 89 -5.05 6.55 9.77
CA GLY A 89 -4.71 7.52 10.81
C GLY A 89 -3.31 7.39 11.41
N SER A 90 -2.54 6.34 11.15
CA SER A 90 -1.18 6.19 11.67
C SER A 90 -0.15 7.08 10.96
N GLY A 91 -0.45 7.46 9.70
CA GLY A 91 0.43 8.30 8.89
C GLY A 91 1.66 7.60 8.32
N HIS A 92 1.76 6.28 8.44
CA HIS A 92 2.92 5.51 7.95
C HIS A 92 3.18 5.71 6.46
N TYR A 93 2.12 5.62 5.64
CA TYR A 93 2.25 5.77 4.18
C TYR A 93 2.55 7.21 3.77
N ASP A 94 1.95 8.21 4.40
CA ASP A 94 2.25 9.61 4.11
C ASP A 94 3.71 9.95 4.44
N ARG A 95 4.22 9.46 5.57
CA ARG A 95 5.64 9.63 5.93
C ARG A 95 6.56 8.91 4.95
N TRP A 96 6.25 7.68 4.60
CA TRP A 96 7.06 6.92 3.63
C TRP A 96 7.11 7.63 2.28
N LEU A 97 5.95 8.04 1.75
CA LEU A 97 5.85 8.72 0.45
C LEU A 97 6.63 10.04 0.43
N ALA A 98 6.63 10.77 1.56
CA ALA A 98 7.39 12.02 1.66
C ALA A 98 8.91 11.78 1.69
N GLU A 99 9.36 10.71 2.36
CA GLU A 99 10.78 10.39 2.53
C GLU A 99 11.37 9.56 1.38
N HIS A 100 10.55 8.73 0.74
CA HIS A 100 10.96 7.79 -0.31
C HIS A 100 9.99 7.88 -1.49
N PRO A 101 9.93 9.01 -2.22
CA PRO A 101 8.96 9.15 -3.30
C PRO A 101 9.18 8.08 -4.39
N PRO A 102 8.19 7.21 -4.63
CA PRO A 102 8.30 6.19 -5.67
C PRO A 102 8.11 6.81 -7.05
N ARG A 103 8.39 6.05 -8.10
CA ARG A 103 8.04 6.45 -9.46
C ARG A 103 6.52 6.56 -9.64
N LEU A 104 5.78 5.70 -8.92
CA LEU A 104 4.33 5.65 -9.03
C LEU A 104 3.73 5.16 -7.71
N ALA A 105 2.79 5.93 -7.16
CA ALA A 105 1.98 5.55 -6.00
C ALA A 105 0.52 5.40 -6.44
N VAL A 106 -0.02 4.19 -6.33
CA VAL A 106 -1.35 3.84 -6.83
C VAL A 106 -2.20 3.26 -5.71
N GLY A 107 -3.39 3.82 -5.51
CA GLY A 107 -4.38 3.24 -4.62
C GLY A 107 -5.15 2.12 -5.30
N LEU A 108 -5.46 1.07 -4.55
CA LEU A 108 -6.40 0.03 -4.95
C LEU A 108 -7.64 0.18 -4.09
N ALA A 109 -8.80 0.30 -4.71
CA ALA A 109 -10.03 0.66 -4.01
C ALA A 109 -11.26 -0.03 -4.59
N TRP A 110 -12.32 -0.06 -3.79
CA TRP A 110 -13.66 -0.33 -4.26
C TRP A 110 -14.30 0.96 -4.79
N ASP A 111 -15.22 0.85 -5.73
CA ASP A 111 -15.90 2.01 -6.30
C ASP A 111 -16.61 2.87 -5.24
N VAL A 112 -17.17 2.23 -4.20
CA VAL A 112 -17.86 2.93 -3.11
C VAL A 112 -16.95 3.79 -2.24
N GLN A 113 -15.64 3.63 -2.32
CA GLN A 113 -14.68 4.41 -1.54
C GLN A 113 -14.37 5.77 -2.16
N ALA A 114 -14.89 6.05 -3.36
CA ALA A 114 -14.77 7.36 -3.98
C ALA A 114 -15.64 8.39 -3.25
N CYS A 115 -15.03 9.52 -2.90
CA CYS A 115 -15.68 10.63 -2.20
C CYS A 115 -15.49 11.91 -3.01
N ASP A 116 -16.42 12.87 -2.87
CA ASP A 116 -16.27 14.16 -3.53
C ASP A 116 -15.15 15.00 -2.89
N THR A 117 -15.09 14.97 -1.56
CA THR A 117 -14.07 15.67 -0.77
C THR A 117 -13.64 14.82 0.42
N LEU A 118 -12.43 15.06 0.89
CA LEU A 118 -11.89 14.44 2.08
C LEU A 118 -11.19 15.49 2.94
N PRO A 119 -11.19 15.33 4.29
CA PRO A 119 -10.36 16.16 5.14
C PRO A 119 -8.88 15.87 4.82
N THR A 120 -8.12 16.93 4.54
CA THR A 120 -6.70 16.82 4.25
C THR A 120 -5.89 17.71 5.18
N GLU A 121 -4.64 17.32 5.41
CA GLU A 121 -3.68 18.08 6.19
C GLU A 121 -2.46 18.38 5.31
N PRO A 122 -1.61 19.39 5.67
CA PRO A 122 -0.49 19.78 4.81
C PRO A 122 0.52 18.66 4.54
N HIS A 123 0.64 17.68 5.45
CA HIS A 123 1.57 16.55 5.29
C HIS A 123 1.01 15.38 4.49
N ASP A 124 -0.28 15.42 4.14
CA ASP A 124 -0.90 14.36 3.36
C ASP A 124 -0.35 14.33 1.94
N GLN A 125 -0.08 13.12 1.45
CA GLN A 125 0.50 12.90 0.12
C GLN A 125 -0.57 12.45 -0.84
N ARG A 126 -0.67 13.10 -2.00
CA ARG A 126 -1.55 12.67 -3.08
C ARG A 126 -1.00 11.43 -3.77
N LEU A 127 -1.92 10.64 -4.32
CA LEU A 127 -1.57 9.49 -5.15
C LEU A 127 -1.35 9.93 -6.60
N ASP A 128 -0.66 9.10 -7.37
CA ASP A 128 -0.54 9.26 -8.82
C ASP A 128 -1.76 8.69 -9.56
N GLY A 129 -2.44 7.73 -8.97
CA GLY A 129 -3.64 7.14 -9.52
C GLY A 129 -4.37 6.26 -8.51
N VAL A 130 -5.60 5.89 -8.86
CA VAL A 130 -6.40 4.91 -8.12
C VAL A 130 -7.06 3.98 -9.11
N ILE A 131 -7.04 2.68 -8.83
CA ILE A 131 -7.69 1.65 -9.64
C ILE A 131 -8.84 1.06 -8.82
N THR A 132 -10.02 1.04 -9.42
CA THR A 132 -11.21 0.36 -8.89
C THR A 132 -11.66 -0.73 -9.87
N PRO A 133 -12.61 -1.60 -9.50
CA PRO A 133 -13.11 -2.63 -10.42
C PRO A 133 -13.65 -2.11 -11.74
N THR A 134 -14.18 -0.87 -11.78
CA THR A 134 -14.82 -0.33 -12.97
C THR A 134 -14.08 0.85 -13.59
N ARG A 135 -13.05 1.41 -12.93
CA ARG A 135 -12.50 2.68 -13.35
C ARG A 135 -11.05 2.87 -12.89
N MET A 136 -10.31 3.67 -13.66
CA MET A 136 -9.00 4.17 -13.28
C MET A 136 -9.03 5.70 -13.20
N TYR A 137 -8.52 6.24 -12.08
CA TYR A 137 -8.39 7.68 -11.85
C TYR A 137 -6.91 8.06 -12.00
N GLY A 138 -6.61 9.13 -12.75
CA GLY A 138 -5.22 9.46 -13.05
C GLY A 138 -4.54 8.46 -13.98
N PRO A 139 -3.21 8.58 -14.18
CA PRO A 139 -2.38 9.70 -13.74
C PRO A 139 -2.74 10.99 -14.48
N ASN A 140 -2.50 12.09 -13.78
CA ASN A 140 -2.73 13.42 -14.35
C ASN A 140 -1.48 13.94 -15.03
#